data_521993450d67fdb2031824ad8764d66a
#
_entry.id   521993450d67fdb2031824ad8764d66a
#
_cell.length_a   1.000
_cell.length_b   1.000
_cell.length_c   1.000
_cell.angle_alpha   90.00
_cell.angle_beta   90.00
_cell.angle_gamma   90.00
#
_symmetry.space_group_name_H-M   'P 1'
#
loop_
_entity.id
_entity.type
_entity.pdbx_description
1 polymer ?
#
loop_
_entity_poly.entity_id
_entity_poly.type
_entity_poly.pdbx_seq_one_letter_code
_entity_poly.pdbx_strand_id
1 'polypeptide(L)'
;MLNKLDDYPIHQTPEPIAHLATSDRNVYDRTWFNGYAADGSYYFGIGMAIYPHRGLMDCSFSVVQPEQRQHCFYGSRRAPDERTDMSVGPFKIEIIEPMRRAKVTLQDNESGITCELIFSARTAGIQEARQTLLSGNRRVMDATRFDQFGRWSGVITHPDGVIHVDESTCLGTKD
;
A
#
# COMPACT_ATOMS: atom_id res chain seq x y z
N MET A 1 14.60 -0.43 -14.36
CA MET A 1 15.48 0.07 -13.26
C MET A 1 14.61 0.92 -12.35
N LEU A 2 14.59 0.60 -11.08
CA LEU A 2 13.79 1.33 -10.08
C LEU A 2 14.36 2.73 -9.83
N ASN A 3 13.47 3.68 -9.54
CA ASN A 3 13.78 5.08 -9.28
C ASN A 3 12.86 5.65 -8.18
N LYS A 4 13.01 6.92 -7.83
CA LYS A 4 12.24 7.54 -6.73
C LYS A 4 10.73 7.65 -6.99
N LEU A 5 10.30 7.61 -8.24
CA LEU A 5 8.89 7.71 -8.59
C LEU A 5 8.13 6.38 -8.44
N ASP A 6 8.85 5.25 -8.30
CA ASP A 6 8.20 3.94 -8.10
C ASP A 6 7.44 3.83 -6.77
N ASP A 7 7.56 4.80 -5.87
CA ASP A 7 6.70 4.93 -4.69
C ASP A 7 5.31 5.54 -4.98
N TYR A 8 5.12 6.11 -6.17
CA TYR A 8 3.89 6.81 -6.53
C TYR A 8 3.13 6.08 -7.65
N PRO A 9 1.79 6.07 -7.60
CA PRO A 9 0.99 5.38 -8.61
C PRO A 9 1.07 6.08 -9.97
N ILE A 10 0.99 5.27 -11.04
CA ILE A 10 0.89 5.74 -12.43
C ILE A 10 1.94 6.81 -12.77
N HIS A 11 3.18 6.52 -12.46
CA HIS A 11 4.30 7.47 -12.69
C HIS A 11 4.99 7.30 -14.05
N GLN A 12 4.51 6.37 -14.90
CA GLN A 12 5.13 6.02 -16.19
C GLN A 12 4.89 7.07 -17.26
N THR A 13 3.96 8.00 -17.03
CA THR A 13 3.68 9.15 -17.90
C THR A 13 3.76 10.45 -17.11
N PRO A 14 4.08 11.60 -17.74
CA PRO A 14 4.03 12.90 -17.09
C PRO A 14 2.61 13.44 -16.92
N GLU A 15 1.64 12.81 -17.58
CA GLU A 15 0.24 13.20 -17.60
C GLU A 15 -0.45 12.96 -16.25
N PRO A 16 -1.55 13.64 -15.95
CA PRO A 16 -2.42 13.29 -14.82
C PRO A 16 -2.85 11.82 -14.83
N ILE A 17 -3.19 11.27 -13.69
CA ILE A 17 -3.56 9.86 -13.53
C ILE A 17 -4.66 9.41 -14.50
N ALA A 18 -5.59 10.29 -14.88
CA ALA A 18 -6.65 9.98 -15.84
C ALA A 18 -6.14 9.66 -17.25
N HIS A 19 -4.90 10.04 -17.60
CA HIS A 19 -4.33 9.89 -18.94
C HIS A 19 -3.20 8.85 -18.96
N LEU A 20 -3.59 7.59 -19.09
CA LEU A 20 -2.64 6.47 -19.12
C LEU A 20 -2.07 6.19 -20.51
N ALA A 21 -0.90 5.53 -20.52
CA ALA A 21 -0.29 5.00 -21.74
C ALA A 21 -0.96 3.72 -22.29
N THR A 22 -2.05 3.26 -21.67
CA THR A 22 -2.79 2.05 -22.09
C THR A 22 -4.29 2.31 -22.13
N SER A 23 -4.98 1.66 -23.06
CA SER A 23 -6.44 1.65 -23.16
C SER A 23 -7.09 0.46 -22.43
N ASP A 24 -6.34 -0.38 -21.73
CA ASP A 24 -6.90 -1.51 -21.00
C ASP A 24 -7.75 -1.00 -19.83
N ARG A 25 -9.04 -1.31 -19.89
CA ARG A 25 -10.01 -0.87 -18.88
C ARG A 25 -9.74 -1.43 -17.48
N ASN A 26 -9.02 -2.53 -17.39
CA ASN A 26 -8.74 -3.21 -16.11
C ASN A 26 -7.37 -2.86 -15.54
N VAL A 27 -6.67 -1.89 -16.13
CA VAL A 27 -5.41 -1.41 -15.58
C VAL A 27 -5.60 -0.89 -14.17
N TYR A 28 -4.68 -1.25 -13.29
CA TYR A 28 -4.60 -0.69 -11.95
C TYR A 28 -3.13 -0.58 -11.53
N ASP A 29 -2.88 0.27 -10.57
CA ASP A 29 -1.62 0.35 -9.86
C ASP A 29 -1.89 0.20 -8.35
N ARG A 30 -1.09 -0.59 -7.66
CA ARG A 30 -1.33 -0.97 -6.27
C ARG A 30 -0.06 -0.86 -5.45
N THR A 31 -0.19 -0.28 -4.27
CA THR A 31 0.79 -0.35 -3.20
C THR A 31 0.28 -1.28 -2.11
N TRP A 32 1.11 -2.24 -1.71
CA TRP A 32 0.81 -3.14 -0.60
C TRP A 32 1.92 -3.09 0.42
N PHE A 33 1.55 -3.05 1.69
CA PHE A 33 2.47 -3.26 2.80
C PHE A 33 1.92 -4.32 3.74
N ASN A 34 2.83 -4.99 4.44
CA ASN A 34 2.49 -5.75 5.63
C ASN A 34 3.48 -5.44 6.76
N GLY A 35 3.06 -5.77 7.97
CA GLY A 35 3.92 -5.75 9.15
C GLY A 35 3.52 -6.83 10.12
N TYR A 36 4.49 -7.38 10.81
CA TYR A 36 4.27 -8.44 11.80
C TYR A 36 5.34 -8.40 12.88
N ALA A 37 4.92 -8.75 14.10
CA ALA A 37 5.86 -8.94 15.20
C ALA A 37 6.69 -10.21 14.97
N ALA A 38 7.98 -10.17 15.29
CA ALA A 38 8.88 -11.31 15.15
C ALA A 38 8.46 -12.53 15.99
N ASP A 39 7.74 -12.30 17.10
CA ASP A 39 7.18 -13.34 17.97
C ASP A 39 5.77 -13.80 17.55
N GLY A 40 5.22 -13.25 16.48
CA GLY A 40 3.88 -13.58 15.98
C GLY A 40 2.73 -12.96 16.77
N SER A 41 2.97 -12.02 17.68
CA SER A 41 1.92 -11.42 18.54
C SER A 41 0.93 -10.53 17.79
N TYR A 42 1.25 -10.06 16.58
CA TYR A 42 0.33 -9.36 15.69
C TYR A 42 0.77 -9.43 14.23
N TYR A 43 -0.20 -9.23 13.35
CA TYR A 43 -0.01 -8.98 11.92
C TYR A 43 -0.93 -7.84 11.48
N PHE A 44 -0.46 -7.01 10.55
CA PHE A 44 -1.29 -6.04 9.85
C PHE A 44 -0.97 -5.98 8.35
N GLY A 45 -1.98 -5.66 7.56
CA GLY A 45 -1.88 -5.48 6.12
C GLY A 45 -2.46 -4.14 5.69
N ILE A 46 -1.83 -3.50 4.72
CA ILE A 46 -2.19 -2.19 4.20
C ILE A 46 -2.23 -2.28 2.69
N GLY A 47 -3.32 -1.86 2.09
CA GLY A 47 -3.47 -1.81 0.63
C GLY A 47 -4.00 -0.46 0.16
N MET A 48 -3.50 0.02 -0.96
CA MET A 48 -4.07 1.13 -1.71
C MET A 48 -3.95 0.82 -3.20
N ALA A 49 -5.03 0.99 -3.95
CA ALA A 49 -5.04 0.77 -5.38
C ALA A 49 -5.76 1.90 -6.12
N ILE A 50 -5.28 2.20 -7.30
CA ILE A 50 -5.91 3.14 -8.20
C ILE A 50 -6.28 2.45 -9.50
N TYR A 51 -7.49 2.69 -9.99
CA TYR A 51 -8.09 2.12 -11.19
C TYR A 51 -8.47 3.27 -12.14
N PRO A 52 -7.51 3.82 -12.90
CA PRO A 52 -7.70 5.09 -13.59
C PRO A 52 -8.86 5.10 -14.56
N HIS A 53 -9.00 4.07 -15.42
CA HIS A 53 -10.12 3.98 -16.38
C HIS A 53 -11.48 3.70 -15.73
N ARG A 54 -11.53 3.46 -14.43
CA ARG A 54 -12.75 3.37 -13.64
C ARG A 54 -13.00 4.61 -12.79
N GLY A 55 -12.04 5.54 -12.78
CA GLY A 55 -12.08 6.74 -11.97
C GLY A 55 -12.13 6.46 -10.46
N LEU A 56 -11.55 5.35 -10.01
CA LEU A 56 -11.65 4.83 -8.63
C LEU A 56 -10.28 4.71 -7.99
N MET A 57 -10.20 5.05 -6.72
CA MET A 57 -9.12 4.72 -5.79
C MET A 57 -9.74 4.05 -4.57
N ASP A 58 -9.12 3.00 -4.06
CA ASP A 58 -9.52 2.32 -2.83
C ASP A 58 -8.35 2.10 -1.87
N CYS A 59 -8.67 1.79 -0.63
CA CYS A 59 -7.69 1.41 0.37
C CYS A 59 -8.25 0.40 1.36
N SER A 60 -7.35 -0.27 2.05
CA SER A 60 -7.67 -1.17 3.15
C SER A 60 -6.61 -1.09 4.24
N PHE A 61 -7.03 -1.31 5.47
CA PHE A 61 -6.17 -1.58 6.62
C PHE A 61 -6.76 -2.77 7.37
N SER A 62 -5.94 -3.73 7.73
CA SER A 62 -6.37 -4.87 8.54
C SER A 62 -5.36 -5.16 9.64
N VAL A 63 -5.83 -5.59 10.80
CA VAL A 63 -5.00 -5.99 11.94
C VAL A 63 -5.60 -7.20 12.63
N VAL A 64 -4.75 -8.12 13.05
CA VAL A 64 -5.12 -9.32 13.78
C VAL A 64 -4.05 -9.68 14.80
N GLN A 65 -4.51 -10.21 15.95
CA GLN A 65 -3.68 -10.83 16.97
C GLN A 65 -4.10 -12.29 17.15
N PRO A 66 -3.24 -13.18 17.69
CA PRO A 66 -3.59 -14.58 17.93
C PRO A 66 -4.87 -14.71 18.75
N GLU A 67 -5.72 -15.67 18.38
CA GLU A 67 -7.00 -15.99 19.04
C GLU A 67 -8.03 -14.84 19.10
N GLN A 68 -7.75 -13.73 18.39
CA GLN A 68 -8.67 -12.60 18.25
C GLN A 68 -9.26 -12.53 16.85
N ARG A 69 -10.36 -11.78 16.70
CA ARG A 69 -10.92 -11.49 15.38
C ARG A 69 -10.04 -10.49 14.65
N GLN A 70 -10.07 -10.57 13.34
CA GLN A 70 -9.47 -9.57 12.46
C GLN A 70 -10.35 -8.32 12.44
N HIS A 71 -9.74 -7.15 12.65
CA HIS A 71 -10.37 -5.86 12.45
C HIS A 71 -9.95 -5.30 11.08
N CYS A 72 -10.90 -4.71 10.35
CA CYS A 72 -10.67 -4.18 9.01
C CYS A 72 -11.30 -2.80 8.83
N PHE A 73 -10.58 -1.95 8.12
CA PHE A 73 -11.08 -0.72 7.52
C PHE A 73 -10.99 -0.83 6.00
N TYR A 74 -12.02 -0.38 5.30
CA TYR A 74 -12.05 -0.27 3.86
C TYR A 74 -12.58 1.10 3.47
N GLY A 75 -11.98 1.72 2.47
CA GLY A 75 -12.41 3.00 1.94
C GLY A 75 -12.25 3.06 0.44
N SER A 76 -13.07 3.89 -0.20
CA SER A 76 -12.95 4.19 -1.62
C SER A 76 -13.37 5.62 -1.91
N ARG A 77 -12.83 6.17 -2.97
CA ARG A 77 -13.20 7.49 -3.48
C ARG A 77 -12.98 7.57 -4.98
N ARG A 78 -13.40 8.69 -5.58
CA ARG A 78 -13.00 9.04 -6.95
C ARG A 78 -11.48 9.17 -7.02
N ALA A 79 -10.87 8.59 -8.05
CA ALA A 79 -9.43 8.72 -8.29
C ALA A 79 -9.03 10.20 -8.43
N PRO A 80 -7.95 10.64 -7.76
CA PRO A 80 -7.41 11.99 -7.95
C PRO A 80 -6.69 12.09 -9.30
N ASP A 81 -6.48 13.30 -9.78
CA ASP A 81 -5.59 13.55 -10.92
C ASP A 81 -4.11 13.57 -10.48
N GLU A 82 -3.86 13.99 -9.24
CA GLU A 82 -2.52 14.16 -8.67
C GLU A 82 -2.04 12.86 -8.01
N ARG A 83 -0.92 12.31 -8.50
CA ARG A 83 -0.37 11.04 -8.02
C ARG A 83 0.19 11.07 -6.61
N THR A 84 0.53 12.25 -6.10
CA THR A 84 0.99 12.41 -4.71
C THR A 84 -0.16 12.43 -3.70
N ASP A 85 -1.41 12.53 -4.17
CA ASP A 85 -2.60 12.45 -3.33
C ASP A 85 -2.98 10.98 -3.07
N MET A 86 -2.21 10.33 -2.21
CA MET A 86 -2.41 8.96 -1.77
C MET A 86 -3.26 8.92 -0.49
N SER A 87 -4.50 9.45 -0.57
CA SER A 87 -5.44 9.49 0.56
C SER A 87 -6.84 8.98 0.17
N VAL A 88 -7.54 8.34 1.10
CA VAL A 88 -8.94 7.90 0.95
C VAL A 88 -9.67 8.12 2.28
N GLY A 89 -10.46 9.20 2.38
CA GLY A 89 -11.12 9.56 3.62
C GLY A 89 -10.11 9.74 4.78
N PRO A 90 -10.25 9.00 5.89
CA PRO A 90 -9.35 9.08 7.04
C PRO A 90 -7.99 8.38 6.82
N PHE A 91 -7.86 7.61 5.73
CA PHE A 91 -6.64 6.86 5.43
C PHE A 91 -5.70 7.66 4.51
N LYS A 92 -4.39 7.60 4.81
CA LYS A 92 -3.35 8.28 4.00
C LYS A 92 -2.03 7.53 4.02
N ILE A 93 -1.37 7.46 2.87
CA ILE A 93 0.04 7.11 2.73
C ILE A 93 0.81 8.35 2.32
N GLU A 94 1.90 8.66 3.01
CA GLU A 94 2.82 9.76 2.70
C GLU A 94 4.22 9.21 2.44
N ILE A 95 4.79 9.56 1.32
CA ILE A 95 6.18 9.22 1.01
C ILE A 95 7.06 10.30 1.64
N ILE A 96 7.70 9.96 2.78
CA ILE A 96 8.59 10.88 3.51
C ILE A 96 9.94 10.99 2.80
N GLU A 97 10.49 9.85 2.41
CA GLU A 97 11.73 9.74 1.66
C GLU A 97 11.56 8.64 0.61
N PRO A 98 11.54 8.99 -0.70
CA PRO A 98 11.30 8.02 -1.75
C PRO A 98 12.23 6.81 -1.70
N MET A 99 11.66 5.62 -1.82
CA MET A 99 12.30 4.30 -1.73
C MET A 99 12.95 4.00 -0.38
N ARG A 100 12.68 4.81 0.65
CA ARG A 100 13.25 4.62 1.99
C ARG A 100 12.24 4.68 3.12
N ARG A 101 11.37 5.69 3.14
CA ARG A 101 10.46 5.91 4.27
C ARG A 101 9.08 6.34 3.81
N ALA A 102 8.07 5.66 4.35
CA ALA A 102 6.68 6.03 4.16
C ALA A 102 5.97 6.12 5.51
N LYS A 103 5.00 7.01 5.61
CA LYS A 103 4.09 7.12 6.76
C LYS A 103 2.70 6.66 6.35
N VAL A 104 2.08 5.84 7.17
CA VAL A 104 0.68 5.45 7.03
C VAL A 104 -0.10 5.97 8.21
N THR A 105 -1.20 6.66 7.92
CA THR A 105 -2.09 7.22 8.93
C THR A 105 -3.52 6.74 8.65
N LEU A 106 -4.20 6.27 9.66
CA LEU A 106 -5.64 6.06 9.67
C LEU A 106 -6.22 6.84 10.86
N GLN A 107 -6.94 7.90 10.55
CA GLN A 107 -7.57 8.75 11.55
C GLN A 107 -8.84 8.10 12.10
N ASP A 108 -9.46 8.75 13.09
CA ASP A 108 -10.72 8.29 13.70
C ASP A 108 -11.81 8.04 12.66
N ASN A 109 -12.50 6.91 12.78
CA ASN A 109 -13.50 6.43 11.84
C ASN A 109 -14.40 5.35 12.49
N GLU A 110 -15.45 4.95 11.80
CA GLU A 110 -16.45 4.00 12.31
C GLU A 110 -15.95 2.56 12.53
N SER A 111 -14.80 2.16 11.99
CA SER A 111 -14.22 0.83 12.28
C SER A 111 -13.59 0.73 13.67
N GLY A 112 -13.35 1.86 14.34
CA GLY A 112 -12.60 1.93 15.58
C GLY A 112 -11.11 1.63 15.47
N ILE A 113 -10.59 1.51 14.24
CA ILE A 113 -9.14 1.35 14.00
C ILE A 113 -8.54 2.71 13.72
N THR A 114 -7.46 3.04 14.43
CA THR A 114 -6.59 4.17 14.08
C THR A 114 -5.15 3.73 14.04
N CYS A 115 -4.32 4.37 13.24
CA CYS A 115 -2.89 4.14 13.27
C CYS A 115 -2.07 5.36 12.87
N GLU A 116 -0.85 5.38 13.37
CA GLU A 116 0.24 6.21 12.88
C GLU A 116 1.48 5.32 12.80
N LEU A 117 1.90 4.96 11.58
CA LEU A 117 2.95 3.99 11.33
C LEU A 117 4.01 4.57 10.39
N ILE A 118 5.26 4.26 10.65
CA ILE A 118 6.39 4.58 9.78
C ILE A 118 7.02 3.28 9.28
N PHE A 119 7.05 3.11 7.96
CA PHE A 119 7.87 2.10 7.29
C PHE A 119 9.27 2.66 7.03
N SER A 120 10.29 1.92 7.44
CA SER A 120 11.69 2.22 7.19
C SER A 120 12.33 1.07 6.42
N ALA A 121 12.62 1.27 5.13
CA ALA A 121 13.25 0.26 4.29
C ALA A 121 14.65 -0.11 4.82
N ARG A 122 14.96 -1.41 4.79
CA ARG A 122 16.26 -1.99 5.17
C ARG A 122 17.01 -2.57 3.99
N THR A 123 16.31 -2.77 2.87
CA THR A 123 16.90 -3.23 1.62
C THR A 123 16.70 -2.18 0.51
N ALA A 124 17.48 -2.28 -0.55
CA ALA A 124 17.11 -1.69 -1.82
C ALA A 124 15.82 -2.36 -2.35
N GLY A 125 15.10 -1.70 -3.25
CA GLY A 125 14.00 -2.32 -3.98
C GLY A 125 14.52 -3.46 -4.85
N ILE A 126 13.82 -4.58 -4.85
CA ILE A 126 14.11 -5.77 -5.65
C ILE A 126 13.09 -5.82 -6.78
N GLN A 127 13.49 -5.40 -7.97
CA GLN A 127 12.61 -5.39 -9.14
C GLN A 127 12.35 -6.81 -9.60
N GLU A 128 11.08 -7.23 -9.64
CA GLU A 128 10.69 -8.50 -10.26
C GLU A 128 10.79 -8.45 -11.79
N ALA A 129 10.96 -9.61 -12.39
CA ALA A 129 10.84 -9.74 -13.84
C ALA A 129 9.43 -9.40 -14.29
N ARG A 130 9.30 -8.64 -15.39
CA ARG A 130 7.98 -8.33 -15.96
C ARG A 130 7.25 -9.62 -16.31
N GLN A 131 6.02 -9.75 -15.83
CA GLN A 131 5.17 -10.91 -16.07
C GLN A 131 4.18 -10.58 -17.19
N THR A 132 4.24 -11.36 -18.27
CA THR A 132 3.27 -11.24 -19.37
C THR A 132 2.62 -12.59 -19.61
N LEU A 133 1.28 -12.66 -19.50
CA LEU A 133 0.49 -13.85 -19.77
C LEU A 133 -0.43 -13.61 -20.98
N LEU A 134 -0.50 -14.59 -21.86
CA LEU A 134 -1.36 -14.58 -23.03
C LEU A 134 -2.42 -15.69 -22.91
N SER A 135 -3.63 -15.41 -23.35
CA SER A 135 -4.68 -16.38 -23.62
C SER A 135 -5.04 -16.28 -25.11
N GLY A 136 -4.50 -17.19 -25.90
CA GLY A 136 -4.47 -17.04 -27.36
C GLY A 136 -3.67 -15.78 -27.74
N ASN A 137 -4.29 -14.90 -28.52
CA ASN A 137 -3.69 -13.61 -28.93
C ASN A 137 -4.00 -12.46 -27.96
N ARG A 138 -4.75 -12.72 -26.87
CA ARG A 138 -5.11 -11.69 -25.90
C ARG A 138 -4.11 -11.69 -24.76
N ARG A 139 -3.55 -10.51 -24.45
CA ARG A 139 -2.78 -10.29 -23.25
C ARG A 139 -3.74 -10.17 -22.04
N VAL A 140 -3.64 -11.08 -21.09
CA VAL A 140 -4.50 -11.13 -19.89
C VAL A 140 -3.79 -10.62 -18.65
N MET A 141 -2.46 -10.57 -18.67
CA MET A 141 -1.63 -9.96 -17.64
C MET A 141 -0.41 -9.31 -18.28
N ASP A 142 -0.05 -8.14 -17.79
CA ASP A 142 1.21 -7.46 -18.09
C ASP A 142 1.57 -6.61 -16.88
N ALA A 143 2.36 -7.17 -15.98
CA ALA A 143 2.63 -6.60 -14.67
C ALA A 143 4.12 -6.38 -14.44
N THR A 144 4.42 -5.26 -13.81
CA THR A 144 5.74 -4.94 -13.24
C THR A 144 5.57 -4.67 -11.75
N ARG A 145 6.48 -5.18 -10.93
CA ARG A 145 6.45 -5.06 -9.47
C ARG A 145 7.85 -4.95 -8.90
N PHE A 146 7.92 -4.50 -7.67
CA PHE A 146 9.13 -4.62 -6.86
C PHE A 146 8.77 -4.93 -5.42
N ASP A 147 9.66 -5.60 -4.74
CA ASP A 147 9.58 -5.86 -3.30
C ASP A 147 10.64 -5.08 -2.56
N GLN A 148 10.33 -4.69 -1.34
CA GLN A 148 11.27 -4.05 -0.45
C GLN A 148 11.02 -4.52 0.99
N PHE A 149 12.06 -4.92 1.69
CA PHE A 149 11.97 -5.36 3.09
C PHE A 149 12.34 -4.21 4.01
N GLY A 150 11.65 -4.14 5.14
CA GLY A 150 11.82 -3.05 6.08
C GLY A 150 11.34 -3.38 7.49
N ARG A 151 11.22 -2.33 8.25
CA ARG A 151 10.79 -2.33 9.64
C ARG A 151 9.70 -1.29 9.84
N TRP A 152 8.87 -1.53 10.85
CA TRP A 152 7.79 -0.62 11.21
C TRP A 152 7.97 -0.09 12.62
N SER A 153 7.56 1.16 12.84
CA SER A 153 7.39 1.76 14.15
C SER A 153 6.09 2.56 14.22
N GLY A 154 5.52 2.71 15.41
CA GLY A 154 4.33 3.51 15.62
C GLY A 154 3.30 2.86 16.53
N VAL A 155 2.03 3.17 16.31
CA VAL A 155 0.92 2.70 17.14
C VAL A 155 -0.27 2.33 16.26
N ILE A 156 -0.94 1.25 16.61
CA ILE A 156 -2.24 0.83 16.08
C ILE A 156 -3.20 0.74 17.26
N THR A 157 -4.34 1.43 17.19
CA THR A 157 -5.46 1.25 18.12
C THR A 157 -6.57 0.53 17.38
N HIS A 158 -7.22 -0.43 18.02
CA HIS A 158 -8.36 -1.15 17.49
C HIS A 158 -9.34 -1.48 18.63
N PRO A 159 -10.58 -1.93 18.35
CA PRO A 159 -11.62 -2.11 19.37
C PRO A 159 -11.21 -2.99 20.57
N ASP A 160 -10.29 -3.92 20.38
CA ASP A 160 -9.87 -4.84 21.44
C ASP A 160 -8.56 -4.41 22.14
N GLY A 161 -7.92 -3.28 21.72
CA GLY A 161 -6.71 -2.80 22.41
C GLY A 161 -5.80 -1.88 21.61
N VAL A 162 -4.57 -1.78 22.07
CA VAL A 162 -3.52 -0.96 21.46
C VAL A 162 -2.28 -1.81 21.22
N ILE A 163 -1.71 -1.69 20.03
CA ILE A 163 -0.44 -2.32 19.66
C ILE A 163 0.62 -1.24 19.50
N HIS A 164 1.66 -1.31 20.32
CA HIS A 164 2.87 -0.52 20.14
C HIS A 164 3.80 -1.25 19.18
N VAL A 165 3.98 -0.69 17.99
CA VAL A 165 4.82 -1.25 16.93
C VAL A 165 6.25 -0.77 17.14
N ASP A 166 7.13 -1.70 17.51
CA ASP A 166 8.55 -1.40 17.78
C ASP A 166 9.42 -1.80 16.57
N GLU A 167 10.20 -0.85 16.08
CA GLU A 167 11.09 -1.06 14.92
C GLU A 167 12.11 -2.19 15.15
N SER A 168 12.50 -2.46 16.38
CA SER A 168 13.44 -3.54 16.70
C SER A 168 12.86 -4.94 16.50
N THR A 169 11.53 -5.08 16.64
CA THR A 169 10.83 -6.37 16.62
C THR A 169 9.82 -6.51 15.50
N CYS A 170 9.36 -5.42 14.89
CA CYS A 170 8.39 -5.47 13.80
C CYS A 170 9.06 -5.52 12.44
N LEU A 171 8.83 -6.59 11.72
CA LEU A 171 9.27 -6.82 10.34
C LEU A 171 8.16 -6.42 9.36
N GLY A 172 8.53 -6.11 8.12
CA GLY A 172 7.53 -5.82 7.10
C GLY A 172 8.08 -5.81 5.69
N THR A 173 7.14 -5.85 4.75
CA THR A 173 7.44 -5.74 3.32
C THR A 173 6.59 -4.64 2.69
N LYS A 174 7.08 -4.15 1.57
CA LYS A 174 6.39 -3.28 0.64
C LYS A 174 6.49 -3.89 -0.74
N ASP A 175 5.33 -3.99 -1.40
CA ASP A 175 5.15 -4.44 -2.77
C ASP A 175 4.40 -3.34 -3.55
#